data_afadbbc421fedd9c76d93b4b7e3990ac
#
_entry.id   afadbbc421fedd9c76d93b4b7e3990ac
#
_cell.length_a   1.000
_cell.length_b   1.000
_cell.length_c   1.000
_cell.angle_alpha   90.00
_cell.angle_beta   90.00
_cell.angle_gamma   90.00
#
_symmetry.space_group_name_H-M   'P 1'
#
loop_
_entity.id
_entity.type
_entity.pdbx_description
1 polymer ?
#
loop_
_entity_poly.entity_id
_entity_poly.type
_entity_poly.pdbx_seq_one_letter_code
_entity_poly.pdbx_strand_id
1 'polypeptide(L)'
;MWLGVDVGSTSTNLVLIGENQEVLDYCYIRTSGNPARAVEEGLEVLKPTMDMAGTAILQTAVTGSGRYLIAKKLGTDQVLDEITAQARAASFLNPDADTVFEIGGQDSKYISVKHGQVVDFEMNKVCAAGTGSFIEEQAGRLGIPLPEIGPMALRAKHPVELGERCTVLMESKIVSELAAGAGKEDLCAGLCRSIVRNYLNRVVVNKKVGQVVCLQGGIIHNEGIVSAFYEMLGDRLRITPYYDVTGAYGAALEA
;
A
#
# COMPACT_ATOMS: atom_id res chain seq x y z
N MET A 1 21.06 13.34 7.44
CA MET A 1 19.89 12.71 6.78
C MET A 1 19.88 11.22 7.11
N TRP A 2 18.71 10.59 7.11
CA TRP A 2 18.52 9.15 7.26
C TRP A 2 17.77 8.61 6.05
N LEU A 3 18.11 7.41 5.63
CA LEU A 3 17.51 6.74 4.48
C LEU A 3 16.72 5.52 4.94
N GLY A 4 15.46 5.47 4.57
CA GLY A 4 14.65 4.26 4.68
C GLY A 4 14.44 3.63 3.32
N VAL A 5 14.51 2.32 3.26
CA VAL A 5 14.32 1.53 2.03
C VAL A 5 13.33 0.41 2.30
N ASP A 6 12.23 0.39 1.55
CA ASP A 6 11.26 -0.70 1.55
C ASP A 6 11.34 -1.47 0.24
N VAL A 7 11.69 -2.75 0.33
CA VAL A 7 11.96 -3.59 -0.83
C VAL A 7 10.90 -4.67 -0.96
N GLY A 8 9.80 -4.32 -1.62
CA GLY A 8 8.72 -5.24 -1.91
C GLY A 8 8.90 -6.00 -3.23
N SER A 9 8.06 -7.00 -3.45
CA SER A 9 8.02 -7.78 -4.70
C SER A 9 7.52 -6.94 -5.89
N THR A 10 6.60 -6.01 -5.65
CA THR A 10 6.00 -5.15 -6.68
C THR A 10 6.73 -3.82 -6.81
N SER A 11 7.03 -3.17 -5.68
CA SER A 11 7.71 -1.87 -5.65
C SER A 11 8.87 -1.86 -4.67
N THR A 12 9.81 -0.97 -4.92
CA THR A 12 10.92 -0.60 -4.05
C THR A 12 10.84 0.89 -3.81
N ASN A 13 10.73 1.28 -2.56
CA ASN A 13 10.47 2.66 -2.16
C ASN A 13 11.60 3.16 -1.29
N LEU A 14 12.03 4.39 -1.51
CA LEU A 14 13.07 5.04 -0.73
C LEU A 14 12.55 6.36 -0.18
N VAL A 15 12.91 6.67 1.06
CA VAL A 15 12.55 7.94 1.73
C VAL A 15 13.80 8.50 2.40
N LEU A 16 14.10 9.78 2.15
CA LEU A 16 15.07 10.57 2.88
C LEU A 16 14.36 11.43 3.92
N ILE A 17 14.83 11.40 5.15
CA ILE A 17 14.33 12.28 6.21
C ILE A 17 15.45 13.17 6.78
N GLY A 18 15.03 14.33 7.27
CA GLY A 18 15.88 15.30 7.96
C GLY A 18 16.00 15.06 9.47
N GLU A 19 16.65 15.98 10.15
CA GLU A 19 16.88 15.90 11.61
C GLU A 19 15.60 15.95 12.44
N ASN A 20 14.57 16.64 11.95
CA ASN A 20 13.26 16.69 12.61
C ASN A 20 12.31 15.59 12.13
N GLN A 21 12.85 14.55 11.47
CA GLN A 21 12.10 13.43 10.91
C GLN A 21 11.14 13.83 9.77
N GLU A 22 11.25 15.04 9.21
CA GLU A 22 10.52 15.50 8.04
C GLU A 22 11.00 14.78 6.78
N VAL A 23 10.08 14.48 5.86
CA VAL A 23 10.42 13.91 4.56
C VAL A 23 11.06 15.00 3.70
N LEU A 24 12.32 14.80 3.31
CA LEU A 24 13.06 15.67 2.41
C LEU A 24 12.78 15.32 0.95
N ASP A 25 12.77 14.02 0.66
CA ASP A 25 12.49 13.50 -0.67
C ASP A 25 12.12 12.02 -0.60
N TYR A 26 11.47 11.50 -1.64
CA TYR A 26 11.14 10.09 -1.74
C TYR A 26 10.93 9.64 -3.18
N CYS A 27 11.00 8.33 -3.40
CA CYS A 27 10.64 7.74 -4.68
C CYS A 27 9.93 6.39 -4.53
N TYR A 28 9.11 6.09 -5.52
CA TYR A 28 8.40 4.83 -5.70
C TYR A 28 8.83 4.21 -7.03
N ILE A 29 9.56 3.10 -6.97
CA ILE A 29 10.13 2.42 -8.15
C ILE A 29 9.49 1.05 -8.30
N ARG A 30 9.16 0.62 -9.50
CA ARG A 30 8.75 -0.76 -9.76
C ARG A 30 9.94 -1.71 -9.60
N THR A 31 9.82 -2.73 -8.75
CA THR A 31 10.89 -3.71 -8.50
C THR A 31 11.22 -4.53 -9.74
N SER A 32 10.22 -4.91 -10.52
CA SER A 32 10.35 -5.65 -11.79
C SER A 32 11.29 -6.88 -11.70
N GLY A 33 11.24 -7.59 -10.56
CA GLY A 33 12.05 -8.78 -10.31
C GLY A 33 13.54 -8.52 -10.03
N ASN A 34 13.97 -7.27 -9.98
CA ASN A 34 15.37 -6.89 -9.71
C ASN A 34 15.45 -5.81 -8.62
N PRO A 35 15.37 -6.20 -7.33
CA PRO A 35 15.38 -5.25 -6.21
C PRO A 35 16.67 -4.44 -6.11
N ALA A 36 17.82 -5.03 -6.49
CA ALA A 36 19.10 -4.33 -6.44
C ALA A 36 19.15 -3.16 -7.43
N ARG A 37 18.66 -3.37 -8.64
CA ARG A 37 18.53 -2.32 -9.66
C ARG A 37 17.52 -1.25 -9.23
N ALA A 38 16.36 -1.65 -8.69
CA ALA A 38 15.34 -0.71 -8.25
C ALA A 38 15.87 0.23 -7.14
N VAL A 39 16.69 -0.29 -6.21
CA VAL A 39 17.35 0.54 -5.20
C VAL A 39 18.36 1.50 -5.84
N GLU A 40 19.17 1.04 -6.80
CA GLU A 40 20.12 1.92 -7.51
C GLU A 40 19.39 3.04 -8.25
N GLU A 41 18.33 2.73 -8.98
CA GLU A 41 17.48 3.72 -9.63
C GLU A 41 16.88 4.72 -8.63
N GLY A 42 16.39 4.24 -7.47
CA GLY A 42 15.87 5.10 -6.41
C GLY A 42 16.92 6.03 -5.82
N LEU A 43 18.14 5.56 -5.60
CA LEU A 43 19.26 6.41 -5.13
C LEU A 43 19.64 7.49 -6.15
N GLU A 44 19.62 7.18 -7.43
CA GLU A 44 19.87 8.20 -8.48
C GLU A 44 18.75 9.25 -8.52
N VAL A 45 17.49 8.85 -8.27
CA VAL A 45 16.36 9.81 -8.16
C VAL A 45 16.55 10.75 -6.97
N LEU A 46 17.01 10.26 -5.82
CA LEU A 46 17.20 11.05 -4.60
C LEU A 46 18.51 11.86 -4.58
N LYS A 47 19.45 11.57 -5.49
CA LYS A 47 20.77 12.18 -5.53
C LYS A 47 20.75 13.71 -5.57
N PRO A 48 19.91 14.39 -6.39
CA PRO A 48 19.87 15.85 -6.40
C PRO A 48 19.56 16.45 -5.02
N THR A 49 18.65 15.84 -4.27
CA THR A 49 18.30 16.29 -2.90
C THR A 49 19.46 16.07 -1.94
N MET A 50 20.15 14.94 -2.04
CA MET A 50 21.34 14.66 -1.23
C MET A 50 22.48 15.65 -1.54
N ASP A 51 22.73 15.94 -2.81
CA ASP A 51 23.78 16.88 -3.24
C ASP A 51 23.48 18.31 -2.78
N MET A 52 22.21 18.75 -2.88
CA MET A 52 21.79 20.09 -2.44
C MET A 52 21.90 20.25 -0.92
N ALA A 53 21.58 19.21 -0.15
CA ALA A 53 21.67 19.25 1.30
C ALA A 53 23.12 19.30 1.79
N GLY A 54 24.10 18.87 0.98
CA GLY A 54 25.52 18.84 1.34
C GLY A 54 25.84 17.99 2.57
N THR A 55 24.90 17.14 3.00
CA THR A 55 25.00 16.30 4.19
C THR A 55 25.00 14.82 3.79
N ALA A 56 25.88 14.03 4.38
CA ALA A 56 25.90 12.58 4.16
C ALA A 56 24.68 11.89 4.77
N ILE A 57 24.30 10.73 4.22
CA ILE A 57 23.41 9.80 4.88
C ILE A 57 24.14 9.27 6.13
N LEU A 58 23.57 9.50 7.30
CA LEU A 58 24.14 9.07 8.59
C LEU A 58 23.86 7.60 8.84
N GLN A 59 22.64 7.19 8.57
CA GLN A 59 22.19 5.81 8.74
C GLN A 59 21.18 5.42 7.67
N THR A 60 21.10 4.11 7.39
CA THR A 60 20.15 3.51 6.45
C THR A 60 19.47 2.34 7.12
N ALA A 61 18.15 2.28 7.09
CA ALA A 61 17.38 1.12 7.52
C ALA A 61 16.57 0.52 6.36
N VAL A 62 16.41 -0.79 6.37
CA VAL A 62 15.79 -1.55 5.27
C VAL A 62 14.64 -2.40 5.79
N THR A 63 13.52 -2.37 5.09
CA THR A 63 12.35 -3.22 5.34
C THR A 63 11.89 -3.90 4.04
N GLY A 64 10.78 -4.60 4.09
CA GLY A 64 10.21 -5.31 2.95
C GLY A 64 10.70 -6.75 2.82
N SER A 65 10.12 -7.48 1.87
CA SER A 65 10.45 -8.91 1.63
C SER A 65 11.91 -9.11 1.18
N GLY A 66 12.50 -8.13 0.47
CA GLY A 66 13.90 -8.13 0.02
C GLY A 66 14.91 -7.55 1.01
N ARG A 67 14.50 -7.21 2.23
CA ARG A 67 15.30 -6.43 3.20
C ARG A 67 16.71 -6.98 3.47
N TYR A 68 16.87 -8.28 3.67
CA TYR A 68 18.18 -8.86 3.98
C TYR A 68 19.18 -8.80 2.82
N LEU A 69 18.68 -8.98 1.59
CA LEU A 69 19.50 -8.85 0.39
C LEU A 69 20.02 -7.42 0.23
N ILE A 70 19.14 -6.46 0.40
CA ILE A 70 19.44 -5.04 0.19
C ILE A 70 20.24 -4.46 1.37
N ALA A 71 19.95 -4.84 2.60
CA ALA A 71 20.74 -4.44 3.76
C ALA A 71 22.22 -4.84 3.58
N LYS A 72 22.48 -6.08 3.15
CA LYS A 72 23.82 -6.55 2.83
C LYS A 72 24.48 -5.73 1.72
N LYS A 73 23.72 -5.38 0.68
CA LYS A 73 24.22 -4.56 -0.45
C LYS A 73 24.58 -3.14 -0.02
N LEU A 74 23.76 -2.53 0.84
CA LEU A 74 23.95 -1.18 1.35
C LEU A 74 24.93 -1.10 2.54
N GLY A 75 25.36 -2.25 3.07
CA GLY A 75 26.30 -2.30 4.20
C GLY A 75 25.69 -1.84 5.53
N THR A 76 24.40 -2.09 5.75
CA THR A 76 23.69 -1.74 6.99
C THR A 76 23.21 -2.99 7.73
N ASP A 77 23.20 -2.92 9.06
CA ASP A 77 22.61 -3.94 9.94
C ASP A 77 21.20 -3.54 10.43
N GLN A 78 20.72 -2.34 10.06
CA GLN A 78 19.40 -1.85 10.45
C GLN A 78 18.34 -2.46 9.54
N VAL A 79 17.71 -3.53 10.03
CA VAL A 79 16.67 -4.28 9.29
C VAL A 79 15.42 -4.38 10.13
N LEU A 80 14.30 -3.89 9.59
CA LEU A 80 12.99 -3.96 10.24
C LEU A 80 12.08 -4.95 9.53
N ASP A 81 11.15 -5.54 10.27
CA ASP A 81 10.01 -6.21 9.65
C ASP A 81 8.98 -5.18 9.13
N GLU A 82 8.22 -5.61 8.14
CA GLU A 82 7.25 -4.73 7.45
C GLU A 82 6.14 -4.22 8.37
N ILE A 83 5.69 -5.04 9.31
CA ILE A 83 4.60 -4.68 10.24
C ILE A 83 5.04 -3.54 11.14
N THR A 84 6.24 -3.66 11.71
CA THR A 84 6.83 -2.62 12.56
C THR A 84 7.05 -1.32 11.78
N ALA A 85 7.61 -1.39 10.57
CA ALA A 85 7.84 -0.22 9.74
C ALA A 85 6.53 0.50 9.39
N GLN A 86 5.51 -0.22 8.95
CA GLN A 86 4.20 0.34 8.61
C GLN A 86 3.51 0.98 9.83
N ALA A 87 3.54 0.31 10.98
CA ALA A 87 2.98 0.83 12.22
C ALA A 87 3.71 2.09 12.71
N ARG A 88 5.03 2.12 12.56
CA ARG A 88 5.87 3.27 12.97
C ARG A 88 5.52 4.53 12.19
N ALA A 89 5.47 4.42 10.85
CA ALA A 89 5.06 5.55 10.00
C ALA A 89 3.63 6.02 10.32
N ALA A 90 2.68 5.10 10.40
CA ALA A 90 1.29 5.43 10.70
C ALA A 90 1.14 6.18 12.03
N SER A 91 1.79 5.69 13.08
CA SER A 91 1.72 6.30 14.42
C SER A 91 2.44 7.65 14.51
N PHE A 92 3.52 7.84 13.74
CA PHE A 92 4.21 9.11 13.67
C PHE A 92 3.38 10.17 12.93
N LEU A 93 2.82 9.80 11.77
CA LEU A 93 2.03 10.69 10.94
C LEU A 93 0.61 10.95 11.50
N ASN A 94 0.08 10.00 12.26
CA ASN A 94 -1.23 10.08 12.90
C ASN A 94 -1.12 9.55 14.35
N PRO A 95 -0.78 10.40 15.32
CA PRO A 95 -0.54 9.98 16.71
C PRO A 95 -1.73 9.28 17.38
N ASP A 96 -2.95 9.54 16.89
CA ASP A 96 -4.19 8.93 17.39
C ASP A 96 -4.53 7.60 16.68
N ALA A 97 -3.69 7.14 15.73
CA ALA A 97 -3.92 5.89 15.01
C ALA A 97 -3.99 4.70 15.98
N ASP A 98 -5.06 3.91 15.86
CA ASP A 98 -5.24 2.67 16.60
C ASP A 98 -5.34 1.43 15.70
N THR A 99 -5.57 1.66 14.40
CA THR A 99 -5.66 0.61 13.39
C THR A 99 -4.99 1.09 12.09
N VAL A 100 -4.23 0.22 11.48
CA VAL A 100 -3.62 0.47 10.17
C VAL A 100 -4.13 -0.60 9.18
N PHE A 101 -4.66 -0.14 8.06
CA PHE A 101 -4.95 -0.94 6.89
C PHE A 101 -3.89 -0.63 5.83
N GLU A 102 -3.01 -1.56 5.56
CA GLU A 102 -2.02 -1.43 4.51
C GLU A 102 -2.36 -2.40 3.37
N ILE A 103 -2.47 -1.87 2.15
CA ILE A 103 -2.77 -2.67 0.97
C ILE A 103 -1.79 -2.32 -0.14
N GLY A 104 -0.86 -3.25 -0.32
CA GLY A 104 0.15 -3.18 -1.36
C GLY A 104 -0.26 -3.87 -2.66
N GLY A 105 0.74 -4.17 -3.49
CA GLY A 105 0.55 -4.87 -4.77
C GLY A 105 0.12 -6.33 -4.59
N GLN A 106 0.80 -7.09 -3.74
CA GLN A 106 0.51 -8.53 -3.53
C GLN A 106 0.06 -8.83 -2.10
N ASP A 107 0.47 -8.03 -1.15
CA ASP A 107 0.17 -8.21 0.26
C ASP A 107 -0.82 -7.18 0.75
N SER A 108 -1.57 -7.57 1.76
CA SER A 108 -2.45 -6.68 2.51
C SER A 108 -2.37 -7.02 3.99
N LYS A 109 -2.32 -6.00 4.83
CA LYS A 109 -2.05 -6.12 6.26
C LYS A 109 -3.09 -5.35 7.07
N TYR A 110 -3.55 -5.96 8.14
CA TYR A 110 -4.23 -5.33 9.26
C TYR A 110 -3.22 -5.22 10.40
N ILE A 111 -3.08 -4.05 11.00
CA ILE A 111 -2.21 -3.85 12.16
C ILE A 111 -2.99 -3.07 13.22
N SER A 112 -3.08 -3.61 14.43
CA SER A 112 -3.59 -2.89 15.59
C SER A 112 -2.43 -2.24 16.33
N VAL A 113 -2.58 -0.96 16.64
CA VAL A 113 -1.55 -0.15 17.26
C VAL A 113 -2.07 0.43 18.57
N LYS A 114 -1.21 0.48 19.58
CA LYS A 114 -1.48 1.14 20.85
C LYS A 114 -0.23 1.86 21.35
N HIS A 115 -0.33 3.18 21.53
CA HIS A 115 0.82 4.02 21.92
C HIS A 115 2.05 3.82 21.02
N GLY A 116 1.83 3.74 19.71
CA GLY A 116 2.88 3.55 18.71
C GLY A 116 3.45 2.13 18.62
N GLN A 117 2.93 1.17 19.37
CA GLN A 117 3.39 -0.21 19.38
C GLN A 117 2.37 -1.16 18.74
N VAL A 118 2.85 -2.14 17.98
CA VAL A 118 2.02 -3.20 17.41
C VAL A 118 1.47 -4.09 18.52
N VAL A 119 0.16 -4.26 18.57
CA VAL A 119 -0.54 -5.12 19.55
C VAL A 119 -1.02 -6.42 18.91
N ASP A 120 -1.49 -6.33 17.67
CA ASP A 120 -1.99 -7.47 16.89
C ASP A 120 -1.82 -7.16 15.40
N PHE A 121 -1.66 -8.18 14.59
CA PHE A 121 -1.64 -8.03 13.14
C PHE A 121 -2.18 -9.27 12.42
N GLU A 122 -2.54 -9.09 11.18
CA GLU A 122 -2.89 -10.17 10.24
C GLU A 122 -2.46 -9.78 8.84
N MET A 123 -2.15 -10.78 8.02
CA MET A 123 -1.81 -10.61 6.61
C MET A 123 -2.64 -11.56 5.76
N ASN A 124 -2.82 -11.23 4.48
CA ASN A 124 -3.38 -12.17 3.54
C ASN A 124 -2.44 -13.39 3.36
N LYS A 125 -2.99 -14.59 3.50
CA LYS A 125 -2.19 -15.84 3.51
C LYS A 125 -1.81 -16.35 2.13
N VAL A 126 -2.72 -16.27 1.16
CA VAL A 126 -2.53 -16.93 -0.16
C VAL A 126 -3.17 -16.15 -1.31
N CYS A 127 -4.18 -15.33 -1.06
CA CYS A 127 -5.03 -14.80 -2.12
C CYS A 127 -4.86 -13.29 -2.29
N ALA A 128 -4.51 -12.87 -3.49
CA ALA A 128 -4.40 -11.47 -3.88
C ALA A 128 -5.75 -10.76 -4.11
N ALA A 129 -6.90 -11.40 -3.81
CA ALA A 129 -8.24 -10.86 -4.08
C ALA A 129 -8.54 -9.48 -3.45
N GLY A 130 -7.83 -9.10 -2.42
CA GLY A 130 -7.94 -7.80 -1.76
C GLY A 130 -6.69 -6.93 -1.93
N THR A 131 -5.96 -7.05 -3.03
CA THR A 131 -4.69 -6.36 -3.26
C THR A 131 -4.64 -5.65 -4.61
N GLY A 132 -3.62 -4.81 -4.81
CA GLY A 132 -3.40 -4.04 -6.03
C GLY A 132 -3.20 -4.89 -7.28
N SER A 133 -2.53 -6.05 -7.18
CA SER A 133 -2.29 -6.94 -8.33
C SER A 133 -3.59 -7.46 -8.93
N PHE A 134 -4.60 -7.71 -8.10
CA PHE A 134 -5.89 -8.16 -8.63
C PHE A 134 -6.58 -7.08 -9.46
N ILE A 135 -6.58 -5.83 -8.99
CA ILE A 135 -7.18 -4.73 -9.77
C ILE A 135 -6.40 -4.47 -11.06
N GLU A 136 -5.06 -4.56 -11.02
CA GLU A 136 -4.20 -4.42 -12.20
C GLU A 136 -4.52 -5.51 -13.25
N GLU A 137 -4.69 -6.75 -12.83
CA GLU A 137 -5.08 -7.86 -13.70
C GLU A 137 -6.46 -7.64 -14.33
N GLN A 138 -7.46 -7.24 -13.54
CA GLN A 138 -8.81 -7.01 -14.06
C GLN A 138 -8.86 -5.78 -14.98
N ALA A 139 -8.10 -4.72 -14.70
CA ALA A 139 -7.94 -3.56 -15.58
C ALA A 139 -7.42 -3.98 -16.96
N GLY A 140 -6.38 -4.82 -17.00
CA GLY A 140 -5.84 -5.37 -18.24
C GLY A 140 -6.85 -6.19 -19.03
N ARG A 141 -7.63 -7.05 -18.37
CA ARG A 141 -8.69 -7.86 -18.99
C ARG A 141 -9.86 -7.03 -19.54
N LEU A 142 -10.23 -5.97 -18.84
CA LEU A 142 -11.27 -5.04 -19.29
C LEU A 142 -10.80 -4.09 -20.38
N GLY A 143 -9.49 -4.06 -20.68
CA GLY A 143 -8.88 -3.11 -21.60
C GLY A 143 -9.03 -1.67 -21.11
N ILE A 144 -8.90 -1.46 -19.80
CA ILE A 144 -8.99 -0.16 -19.13
C ILE A 144 -7.61 0.15 -18.52
N PRO A 145 -7.00 1.31 -18.78
CA PRO A 145 -5.79 1.73 -18.09
C PRO A 145 -6.01 1.74 -16.57
N LEU A 146 -5.06 1.20 -15.81
CA LEU A 146 -5.19 1.08 -14.35
C LEU A 146 -5.57 2.42 -13.67
N PRO A 147 -4.99 3.58 -14.04
CA PRO A 147 -5.37 4.87 -13.45
C PRO A 147 -6.82 5.30 -13.73
N GLU A 148 -7.47 4.74 -14.76
CA GLU A 148 -8.83 5.08 -15.13
C GLU A 148 -9.90 4.31 -14.34
N ILE A 149 -9.52 3.22 -13.68
CA ILE A 149 -10.47 2.37 -12.91
C ILE A 149 -11.17 3.18 -11.83
N GLY A 150 -10.42 3.97 -11.04
CA GLY A 150 -10.97 4.79 -9.96
C GLY A 150 -11.94 5.86 -10.47
N PRO A 151 -11.51 6.75 -11.38
CA PRO A 151 -12.40 7.75 -11.99
C PRO A 151 -13.65 7.15 -12.65
N MET A 152 -13.54 6.01 -13.32
CA MET A 152 -14.70 5.30 -13.88
C MET A 152 -15.64 4.79 -12.78
N ALA A 153 -15.10 4.19 -11.72
CA ALA A 153 -15.89 3.70 -10.61
C ALA A 153 -16.73 4.80 -9.95
N LEU A 154 -16.18 6.01 -9.83
CA LEU A 154 -16.88 7.16 -9.26
C LEU A 154 -18.04 7.69 -10.14
N ARG A 155 -18.04 7.37 -11.45
CA ARG A 155 -19.13 7.74 -12.37
C ARG A 155 -20.22 6.69 -12.48
N ALA A 156 -20.07 5.54 -11.83
CA ALA A 156 -21.04 4.45 -11.88
C ALA A 156 -22.42 4.88 -11.38
N LYS A 157 -23.46 4.46 -12.06
CA LYS A 157 -24.86 4.71 -11.69
C LYS A 157 -25.50 3.51 -11.01
N HIS A 158 -25.13 2.31 -11.45
CA HIS A 158 -25.70 1.04 -11.00
C HIS A 158 -24.56 0.02 -10.78
N PRO A 159 -23.70 0.21 -9.74
CA PRO A 159 -22.56 -0.65 -9.49
C PRO A 159 -22.93 -2.12 -9.46
N VAL A 160 -22.18 -2.92 -10.21
CA VAL A 160 -22.41 -4.37 -10.29
C VAL A 160 -22.01 -5.05 -8.98
N GLU A 161 -22.82 -5.99 -8.50
CA GLU A 161 -22.47 -6.80 -7.33
C GLU A 161 -21.60 -7.99 -7.76
N LEU A 162 -20.29 -7.89 -7.54
CA LEU A 162 -19.32 -8.93 -7.89
C LEU A 162 -19.08 -9.95 -6.75
N GLY A 163 -19.56 -9.63 -5.55
CA GLY A 163 -19.39 -10.47 -4.36
C GLY A 163 -17.98 -10.38 -3.76
N GLU A 164 -17.70 -11.29 -2.82
CA GLU A 164 -16.50 -11.31 -1.96
C GLU A 164 -15.79 -12.67 -2.04
N ARG A 165 -15.75 -13.27 -3.22
CA ARG A 165 -15.26 -14.63 -3.38
C ARG A 165 -13.85 -14.66 -3.96
N CYS A 166 -13.38 -15.85 -4.26
CA CYS A 166 -12.13 -16.10 -4.96
C CYS A 166 -12.06 -15.29 -6.26
N THR A 167 -10.87 -14.81 -6.61
CA THR A 167 -10.58 -14.05 -7.85
C THR A 167 -11.17 -14.72 -9.09
N VAL A 168 -11.04 -16.06 -9.22
CA VAL A 168 -11.58 -16.83 -10.35
C VAL A 168 -13.10 -16.70 -10.46
N LEU A 169 -13.81 -16.72 -9.33
CA LEU A 169 -15.27 -16.57 -9.33
C LEU A 169 -15.69 -15.13 -9.65
N MET A 170 -14.91 -14.15 -9.21
CA MET A 170 -15.14 -12.75 -9.57
C MET A 170 -14.91 -12.50 -11.05
N GLU A 171 -13.87 -13.07 -11.62
CA GLU A 171 -13.63 -13.01 -13.07
C GLU A 171 -14.80 -13.57 -13.88
N SER A 172 -15.27 -14.76 -13.51
CA SER A 172 -16.43 -15.37 -14.16
C SER A 172 -17.66 -14.47 -14.05
N LYS A 173 -17.85 -13.81 -12.92
CA LYS A 173 -18.95 -12.86 -12.73
C LYS A 173 -18.78 -11.61 -13.58
N ILE A 174 -17.58 -11.03 -13.66
CA ILE A 174 -17.28 -9.88 -14.54
C ILE A 174 -17.62 -10.21 -16.00
N VAL A 175 -17.18 -11.37 -16.49
CA VAL A 175 -17.49 -11.83 -17.86
C VAL A 175 -19.00 -11.99 -18.08
N SER A 176 -19.70 -12.58 -17.11
CA SER A 176 -21.16 -12.73 -17.16
C SER A 176 -21.90 -11.39 -17.21
N GLU A 177 -21.48 -10.43 -16.40
CA GLU A 177 -22.10 -9.11 -16.35
C GLU A 177 -21.83 -8.28 -17.63
N LEU A 178 -20.60 -8.40 -18.19
CA LEU A 178 -20.29 -7.82 -19.49
C LEU A 178 -21.19 -8.39 -20.58
N ALA A 179 -21.37 -9.71 -20.62
CA ALA A 179 -22.26 -10.37 -21.58
C ALA A 179 -23.73 -9.97 -21.38
N ALA A 180 -24.14 -9.62 -20.16
CA ALA A 180 -25.46 -9.09 -19.85
C ALA A 180 -25.62 -7.59 -20.18
N GLY A 181 -24.56 -6.90 -20.66
CA GLY A 181 -24.60 -5.51 -21.07
C GLY A 181 -24.28 -4.50 -19.95
N ALA A 182 -23.67 -4.94 -18.85
CA ALA A 182 -23.23 -4.02 -17.80
C ALA A 182 -22.21 -3.01 -18.33
N GLY A 183 -22.36 -1.75 -17.93
CA GLY A 183 -21.43 -0.69 -18.27
C GLY A 183 -20.07 -0.87 -17.61
N LYS A 184 -18.99 -0.44 -18.27
CA LYS A 184 -17.63 -0.53 -17.70
C LYS A 184 -17.50 0.26 -16.39
N GLU A 185 -18.16 1.39 -16.25
CA GLU A 185 -18.18 2.20 -15.04
C GLU A 185 -18.79 1.45 -13.87
N ASP A 186 -19.92 0.78 -14.08
CA ASP A 186 -20.61 -0.03 -13.07
C ASP A 186 -19.79 -1.26 -12.66
N LEU A 187 -19.06 -1.87 -13.61
CA LEU A 187 -18.10 -2.95 -13.33
C LEU A 187 -16.89 -2.46 -12.51
N CYS A 188 -16.33 -1.29 -12.85
CA CYS A 188 -15.22 -0.69 -12.08
C CYS A 188 -15.64 -0.42 -10.64
N ALA A 189 -16.83 0.12 -10.41
CA ALA A 189 -17.35 0.35 -9.06
C ALA A 189 -17.58 -0.96 -8.30
N GLY A 190 -18.15 -1.96 -8.94
CA GLY A 190 -18.31 -3.30 -8.38
C GLY A 190 -16.97 -3.93 -8.00
N LEU A 191 -15.94 -3.77 -8.85
CA LEU A 191 -14.59 -4.26 -8.60
C LEU A 191 -13.96 -3.57 -7.37
N CYS A 192 -14.00 -2.24 -7.29
CA CYS A 192 -13.48 -1.49 -6.15
C CYS A 192 -14.14 -1.91 -4.84
N ARG A 193 -15.47 -2.00 -4.80
CA ARG A 193 -16.22 -2.48 -3.62
C ARG A 193 -15.89 -3.92 -3.25
N SER A 194 -15.72 -4.78 -4.23
CA SER A 194 -15.39 -6.19 -4.01
C SER A 194 -14.00 -6.36 -3.39
N ILE A 195 -13.01 -5.58 -3.82
CA ILE A 195 -11.66 -5.57 -3.25
C ILE A 195 -11.71 -5.20 -1.76
N VAL A 196 -12.40 -4.11 -1.42
CA VAL A 196 -12.51 -3.65 -0.02
C VAL A 196 -13.21 -4.70 0.85
N ARG A 197 -14.33 -5.27 0.38
CA ARG A 197 -15.04 -6.33 1.10
C ARG A 197 -14.18 -7.59 1.28
N ASN A 198 -13.43 -8.00 0.25
CA ASN A 198 -12.51 -9.12 0.35
C ASN A 198 -11.44 -8.88 1.41
N TYR A 199 -10.84 -7.69 1.43
CA TYR A 199 -9.88 -7.32 2.45
C TYR A 199 -10.50 -7.38 3.85
N LEU A 200 -11.65 -6.75 4.08
CA LEU A 200 -12.31 -6.73 5.38
C LEU A 200 -12.72 -8.15 5.85
N ASN A 201 -13.21 -8.99 4.96
CA ASN A 201 -13.73 -10.32 5.30
C ASN A 201 -12.65 -11.41 5.35
N ARG A 202 -11.43 -11.16 4.91
CA ARG A 202 -10.36 -12.16 4.88
C ARG A 202 -9.16 -11.80 5.74
N VAL A 203 -8.82 -10.53 5.83
CA VAL A 203 -7.68 -10.03 6.60
C VAL A 203 -8.15 -9.44 7.93
N VAL A 204 -9.22 -8.65 7.89
CA VAL A 204 -9.74 -7.97 9.09
C VAL A 204 -10.74 -8.81 9.87
N VAL A 205 -11.20 -9.94 9.32
CA VAL A 205 -12.19 -10.82 9.96
C VAL A 205 -11.75 -11.22 11.38
N ASN A 206 -12.67 -11.09 12.35
CA ASN A 206 -12.42 -11.34 13.78
C ASN A 206 -11.39 -10.41 14.44
N LYS A 207 -10.95 -9.34 13.78
CA LYS A 207 -10.08 -8.33 14.34
C LYS A 207 -10.87 -7.14 14.87
N LYS A 208 -10.33 -6.49 15.89
CA LYS A 208 -10.94 -5.28 16.45
C LYS A 208 -10.48 -4.07 15.63
N VAL A 209 -11.40 -3.48 14.89
CA VAL A 209 -11.17 -2.21 14.20
C VAL A 209 -11.47 -1.06 15.16
N GLY A 210 -10.51 -0.19 15.39
CA GLY A 210 -10.62 0.93 16.30
C GLY A 210 -11.37 2.15 15.74
N GLN A 211 -11.13 3.31 16.32
CA GLN A 211 -11.82 4.56 15.96
C GLN A 211 -11.06 5.38 14.93
N VAL A 212 -9.72 5.25 14.87
CA VAL A 212 -8.86 5.94 13.91
C VAL A 212 -8.14 4.91 13.06
N VAL A 213 -8.67 4.70 11.86
CA VAL A 213 -8.17 3.72 10.90
C VAL A 213 -7.34 4.43 9.84
N CYS A 214 -6.03 4.23 9.88
CA CYS A 214 -5.11 4.75 8.90
C CYS A 214 -5.04 3.82 7.69
N LEU A 215 -5.43 4.30 6.51
CA LEU A 215 -5.26 3.59 5.25
C LEU A 215 -3.94 4.02 4.59
N GLN A 216 -3.15 3.04 4.16
CA GLN A 216 -1.86 3.24 3.49
C GLN A 216 -1.58 2.14 2.47
N GLY A 217 -0.53 2.31 1.67
CA GLY A 217 -0.18 1.42 0.56
C GLY A 217 -0.64 1.94 -0.80
N GLY A 218 -0.08 1.38 -1.87
CA GLY A 218 -0.30 1.81 -3.25
C GLY A 218 -1.73 1.73 -3.75
N ILE A 219 -2.63 1.02 -3.03
CA ILE A 219 -4.05 0.92 -3.39
C ILE A 219 -4.76 2.27 -3.36
N ILE A 220 -4.25 3.23 -2.60
CA ILE A 220 -4.84 4.58 -2.43
C ILE A 220 -4.79 5.40 -3.72
N HIS A 221 -3.90 5.08 -4.65
CA HIS A 221 -3.93 5.70 -5.98
C HIS A 221 -5.25 5.49 -6.72
N ASN A 222 -6.09 4.54 -6.27
CA ASN A 222 -7.40 4.29 -6.83
C ASN A 222 -8.51 4.95 -6.00
N GLU A 223 -9.01 6.09 -6.49
CA GLU A 223 -10.06 6.88 -5.82
C GLU A 223 -11.36 6.09 -5.60
N GLY A 224 -11.69 5.15 -6.48
CA GLY A 224 -12.87 4.28 -6.33
C GLY A 224 -12.75 3.34 -5.13
N ILE A 225 -11.54 2.84 -4.85
CA ILE A 225 -11.28 2.01 -3.68
C ILE A 225 -11.30 2.86 -2.41
N VAL A 226 -10.70 4.06 -2.44
CA VAL A 226 -10.76 5.00 -1.32
C VAL A 226 -12.22 5.35 -0.99
N SER A 227 -13.04 5.65 -2.02
CA SER A 227 -14.47 5.88 -1.85
C SER A 227 -15.20 4.69 -1.21
N ALA A 228 -14.90 3.47 -1.66
CA ALA A 228 -15.50 2.25 -1.08
C ALA A 228 -15.09 2.03 0.39
N PHE A 229 -13.87 2.40 0.79
CA PHE A 229 -13.47 2.40 2.20
C PHE A 229 -14.23 3.46 3.01
N TYR A 230 -14.41 4.67 2.47
CA TYR A 230 -15.22 5.71 3.13
C TYR A 230 -16.68 5.28 3.29
N GLU A 231 -17.28 4.59 2.31
CA GLU A 231 -18.63 4.03 2.43
C GLU A 231 -18.77 3.08 3.63
N MET A 232 -17.71 2.33 3.98
CA MET A 232 -17.74 1.30 5.02
C MET A 232 -17.28 1.79 6.40
N LEU A 233 -16.34 2.73 6.44
CA LEU A 233 -15.69 3.17 7.69
C LEU A 233 -16.11 4.58 8.11
N GLY A 234 -16.62 5.39 7.18
CA GLY A 234 -17.03 6.78 7.45
C GLY A 234 -15.89 7.61 8.03
N ASP A 235 -16.20 8.40 9.03
CA ASP A 235 -15.28 9.34 9.68
C ASP A 235 -14.12 8.68 10.45
N ARG A 236 -14.13 7.36 10.58
CA ARG A 236 -12.99 6.63 11.18
C ARG A 236 -11.79 6.53 10.26
N LEU A 237 -12.00 6.63 8.93
CA LEU A 237 -10.94 6.50 7.95
C LEU A 237 -10.07 7.75 7.90
N ARG A 238 -8.76 7.54 7.90
CA ARG A 238 -7.74 8.57 7.62
C ARG A 238 -6.81 8.06 6.53
N ILE A 239 -6.59 8.88 5.52
CA ILE A 239 -5.56 8.61 4.52
C ILE A 239 -4.22 9.06 5.11
N THR A 240 -3.28 8.13 5.25
CA THR A 240 -1.95 8.43 5.78
C THR A 240 -1.17 9.29 4.76
N PRO A 241 -0.55 10.40 5.16
CA PRO A 241 0.39 11.11 4.29
C PRO A 241 1.51 10.17 3.80
N TYR A 242 2.02 10.40 2.59
CA TYR A 242 3.05 9.54 1.99
C TYR A 242 2.66 8.05 1.95
N TYR A 243 1.37 7.77 1.76
CA TYR A 243 0.74 6.44 1.87
C TYR A 243 1.40 5.34 1.05
N ASP A 244 2.04 5.68 -0.05
CA ASP A 244 2.71 4.75 -0.97
C ASP A 244 4.15 4.41 -0.58
N VAL A 245 4.74 5.17 0.35
CA VAL A 245 6.13 4.98 0.82
C VAL A 245 6.23 4.83 2.35
N THR A 246 5.12 4.56 3.03
CA THR A 246 5.07 4.46 4.50
C THR A 246 6.00 3.40 5.08
N GLY A 247 6.20 2.27 4.40
CA GLY A 247 7.17 1.27 4.82
C GLY A 247 8.61 1.82 4.86
N ALA A 248 9.03 2.51 3.79
CA ALA A 248 10.33 3.16 3.74
C ALA A 248 10.44 4.29 4.76
N TYR A 249 9.38 5.09 4.94
CA TYR A 249 9.36 6.14 5.93
C TYR A 249 9.50 5.59 7.36
N GLY A 250 8.75 4.53 7.69
CA GLY A 250 8.87 3.87 8.99
C GLY A 250 10.27 3.28 9.24
N ALA A 251 10.91 2.74 8.20
CA ALA A 251 12.30 2.31 8.29
C ALA A 251 13.25 3.49 8.56
N ALA A 252 13.08 4.62 7.84
CA ALA A 252 13.90 5.81 8.06
C ALA A 252 13.77 6.39 9.47
N LEU A 253 12.58 6.29 10.10
CA LEU A 253 12.35 6.73 11.48
C LEU A 253 13.06 5.88 12.55
N GLU A 254 13.52 4.70 12.20
CA GLU A 254 14.23 3.74 13.06
C GLU A 254 15.73 3.60 12.69
N ALA A 255 16.18 4.36 11.67
CA ALA A 255 17.56 4.37 11.21
C ALA A 255 18.54 5.11 12.15
#